data_a90e18cc4303b25775341332799c09a6
#
_entry.id   a90e18cc4303b25775341332799c09a6
#
_cell.length_a   1.000
_cell.length_b   1.000
_cell.length_c   1.000
_cell.angle_alpha   90.00
_cell.angle_beta   90.00
_cell.angle_gamma   90.00
#
_symmetry.space_group_name_H-M   'P 1'
#
loop_
_entity.id
_entity.type
_entity.pdbx_description
1 polymer ?
#
loop_
_entity_poly.entity_id
_entity_poly.type
_entity_poly.pdbx_seq_one_letter_code
_entity_poly.pdbx_strand_id
1 'polypeptide(L)'
;VALWQDPELLLLDEPTNHVDAAARALLGRALGTFRGVGLLVSHDRELLDTLVTQCLFLDPPRGVLVPGSYRTASRVRQEERQAAETARDLQRREVKRLEEEEKRRKEAARSADRRCTKRSLAKGDSDGRAMINLVRVSGKDGQAGRFQNQIEGRLQRSRDTLKALEIRKSPPAHFWLSGARSSRNRILNISGFSLPLGEHRTLDIPCLSMGPSDRVALVGPNGSGKSTLLGYLQDRWELPPHRILFLPQELSAEDEARTLRTLRALPPARRGLVGTVVRCLGSDPAGIFAGGSASPGELRKILLALGVLEEPHLLVLDEPTNHLDLPAVELLEGALATCPCALLVVSHDEAFLSALTRIRWTLEPRGNRVELRGATSGGG
;
A
#
# COMPACT_ATOMS: atom_id res chain seq x y z
N VAL A 1 13.60 16.27 28.64
CA VAL A 1 12.97 16.56 29.93
C VAL A 1 12.35 15.30 30.54
N ALA A 2 11.48 14.57 29.82
CA ALA A 2 10.79 13.37 30.34
C ALA A 2 11.78 12.29 30.87
N LEU A 3 12.83 11.98 30.14
CA LEU A 3 13.85 10.99 30.56
C LEU A 3 14.67 11.41 31.78
N TRP A 4 14.77 12.74 32.06
CA TRP A 4 15.52 13.26 33.21
C TRP A 4 14.73 13.13 34.52
N GLN A 5 13.42 12.86 34.43
CA GLN A 5 12.55 12.67 35.61
C GLN A 5 12.54 11.23 36.12
N ASP A 6 13.30 10.33 35.45
CA ASP A 6 13.40 8.89 35.74
C ASP A 6 12.00 8.23 35.92
N PRO A 7 11.13 8.34 34.93
CA PRO A 7 9.76 7.84 35.04
C PRO A 7 9.76 6.32 35.02
N GLU A 8 8.82 5.70 35.73
CA GLU A 8 8.59 4.24 35.63
C GLU A 8 7.94 3.84 34.31
N LEU A 9 7.11 4.73 33.73
CA LEU A 9 6.40 4.53 32.48
C LEU A 9 6.68 5.69 31.51
N LEU A 10 7.11 5.36 30.31
CA LEU A 10 7.38 6.32 29.24
C LEU A 10 6.46 6.05 28.05
N LEU A 11 5.64 7.03 27.67
CA LEU A 11 4.77 6.97 26.50
C LEU A 11 5.31 7.92 25.43
N LEU A 12 5.61 7.40 24.25
CA LEU A 12 6.16 8.15 23.12
C LEU A 12 5.30 7.92 21.89
N ASP A 13 4.82 9.02 21.30
CA ASP A 13 4.06 8.99 20.06
C ASP A 13 4.87 9.71 18.97
N GLU A 14 5.27 8.95 17.94
CA GLU A 14 6.05 9.39 16.77
C GLU A 14 7.25 10.31 17.13
N PRO A 15 8.15 9.91 18.05
CA PRO A 15 9.23 10.80 18.54
C PRO A 15 10.30 11.10 17.48
N THR A 16 10.30 10.40 16.35
CA THR A 16 11.21 10.58 15.22
C THR A 16 10.66 11.48 14.11
N ASN A 17 9.41 11.94 14.22
CA ASN A 17 8.83 12.83 13.22
C ASN A 17 9.62 14.15 13.14
N HIS A 18 9.98 14.54 11.91
CA HIS A 18 10.74 15.76 11.61
C HIS A 18 12.16 15.82 12.21
N VAL A 19 12.68 14.69 12.69
CA VAL A 19 14.01 14.60 13.30
C VAL A 19 15.01 14.08 12.26
N ASP A 20 16.15 14.76 12.12
CA ASP A 20 17.20 14.31 11.21
C ASP A 20 17.96 13.06 11.74
N ALA A 21 18.77 12.45 10.87
CA ALA A 21 19.46 11.20 11.20
C ALA A 21 20.37 11.30 12.44
N ALA A 22 21.00 12.47 12.67
CA ALA A 22 21.88 12.67 13.82
C ALA A 22 21.09 12.73 15.15
N ALA A 23 19.99 13.49 15.15
CA ALA A 23 19.13 13.60 16.32
C ALA A 23 18.37 12.29 16.58
N ARG A 24 17.99 11.53 15.53
CA ARG A 24 17.41 10.19 15.64
C ARG A 24 18.36 9.20 16.31
N ALA A 25 19.63 9.17 15.89
CA ALA A 25 20.66 8.32 16.52
C ALA A 25 20.88 8.67 18.00
N LEU A 26 20.83 9.97 18.35
CA LEU A 26 20.91 10.41 19.74
C LEU A 26 19.70 9.96 20.56
N LEU A 27 18.49 10.12 20.00
CA LEU A 27 17.24 9.67 20.62
C LEU A 27 17.26 8.16 20.86
N GLY A 28 17.65 7.37 19.87
CA GLY A 28 17.76 5.91 20.00
C GLY A 28 18.69 5.48 21.11
N ARG A 29 19.87 6.13 21.23
CA ARG A 29 20.79 5.87 22.34
C ARG A 29 20.20 6.25 23.70
N ALA A 30 19.55 7.42 23.78
CA ALA A 30 18.92 7.86 25.01
C ALA A 30 17.80 6.93 25.48
N LEU A 31 16.93 6.50 24.54
CA LEU A 31 15.87 5.54 24.84
C LEU A 31 16.40 4.14 25.17
N GLY A 32 17.50 3.70 24.56
CA GLY A 32 18.15 2.42 24.86
C GLY A 32 18.73 2.32 26.27
N THR A 33 18.94 3.43 26.96
CA THR A 33 19.37 3.45 28.37
C THR A 33 18.20 3.45 29.37
N PHE A 34 16.97 3.65 28.89
CA PHE A 34 15.78 3.66 29.72
C PHE A 34 15.48 2.28 30.29
N ARG A 35 15.22 2.18 31.61
CA ARG A 35 15.01 0.90 32.31
C ARG A 35 13.56 0.65 32.75
N GLY A 36 12.69 1.65 32.60
CA GLY A 36 11.27 1.55 32.89
C GLY A 36 10.47 0.83 31.79
N VAL A 37 9.16 0.84 31.94
CA VAL A 37 8.25 0.35 30.92
C VAL A 37 8.05 1.43 29.85
N GLY A 38 8.43 1.14 28.60
CA GLY A 38 8.24 2.04 27.45
C GLY A 38 7.13 1.58 26.53
N LEU A 39 6.22 2.47 26.16
CA LEU A 39 5.29 2.28 25.04
C LEU A 39 5.65 3.29 23.95
N LEU A 40 6.09 2.76 22.81
CA LEU A 40 6.54 3.53 21.66
C LEU A 40 5.59 3.31 20.48
N VAL A 41 5.00 4.38 19.98
CA VAL A 41 4.31 4.41 18.67
C VAL A 41 5.27 5.06 17.68
N SER A 42 5.64 4.37 16.62
CA SER A 42 6.56 4.90 15.62
C SER A 42 6.43 4.18 14.28
N HIS A 43 6.73 4.89 13.20
CA HIS A 43 6.90 4.36 11.84
C HIS A 43 8.38 4.12 11.48
N ASP A 44 9.29 4.39 12.40
CA ASP A 44 10.71 4.20 12.23
C ASP A 44 11.11 2.74 12.51
N ARG A 45 11.33 1.98 11.43
CA ARG A 45 11.66 0.55 11.50
C ARG A 45 12.96 0.29 12.26
N GLU A 46 13.98 1.14 12.07
CA GLU A 46 15.28 0.98 12.71
C GLU A 46 15.17 1.20 14.22
N LEU A 47 14.45 2.24 14.62
CA LEU A 47 14.18 2.52 16.02
C LEU A 47 13.41 1.39 16.70
N LEU A 48 12.34 0.91 16.06
CA LEU A 48 11.54 -0.21 16.55
C LEU A 48 12.37 -1.50 16.63
N ASP A 49 13.18 -1.81 15.62
CA ASP A 49 14.02 -3.01 15.64
C ASP A 49 15.08 -2.98 16.75
N THR A 50 15.57 -1.79 17.10
CA THR A 50 16.63 -1.62 18.08
C THR A 50 16.11 -1.61 19.52
N LEU A 51 14.94 -1.01 19.75
CA LEU A 51 14.47 -0.72 21.12
C LEU A 51 13.38 -1.66 21.62
N VAL A 52 12.51 -2.19 20.73
CA VAL A 52 11.35 -2.91 21.20
C VAL A 52 11.61 -4.41 21.37
N THR A 53 11.05 -4.95 22.43
CA THR A 53 11.08 -6.41 22.72
C THR A 53 9.79 -7.11 22.38
N GLN A 54 8.71 -6.35 22.18
CA GLN A 54 7.39 -6.83 21.79
C GLN A 54 6.68 -5.78 20.93
N CYS A 55 5.86 -6.24 19.98
CA CYS A 55 5.07 -5.37 19.11
C CYS A 55 3.58 -5.63 19.32
N LEU A 56 2.81 -4.57 19.59
CA LEU A 56 1.36 -4.62 19.64
C LEU A 56 0.80 -4.14 18.30
N PHE A 57 0.24 -5.07 17.52
CA PHE A 57 -0.47 -4.74 16.29
C PHE A 57 -1.95 -4.47 16.59
N LEU A 58 -2.41 -3.27 16.28
CA LEU A 58 -3.81 -2.87 16.44
C LEU A 58 -4.58 -3.17 15.16
N ASP A 59 -5.44 -4.17 15.21
CA ASP A 59 -6.30 -4.61 14.11
C ASP A 59 -7.76 -4.68 14.64
N PRO A 60 -8.45 -3.52 14.73
CA PRO A 60 -9.75 -3.45 15.40
C PRO A 60 -10.73 -4.51 14.87
N PRO A 61 -11.48 -5.19 15.77
CA PRO A 61 -11.60 -4.92 17.22
C PRO A 61 -10.55 -5.61 18.11
N ARG A 62 -9.48 -6.15 17.55
CA ARG A 62 -8.48 -6.94 18.27
C ARG A 62 -7.12 -6.25 18.25
N GLY A 63 -6.35 -6.43 19.33
CA GLY A 63 -4.92 -6.19 19.37
C GLY A 63 -4.19 -7.52 19.44
N VAL A 64 -3.08 -7.67 18.74
CA VAL A 64 -2.24 -8.86 18.76
C VAL A 64 -0.84 -8.48 19.21
N LEU A 65 -0.43 -9.01 20.35
CA LEU A 65 0.91 -8.83 20.90
C LEU A 65 1.82 -9.94 20.38
N VAL A 66 2.90 -9.55 19.72
CA VAL A 66 3.88 -10.47 19.14
C VAL A 66 5.24 -10.18 19.77
N PRO A 67 5.92 -11.17 20.37
CA PRO A 67 7.25 -10.99 20.93
C PRO A 67 8.30 -10.83 19.83
N GLY A 68 9.34 -10.04 20.11
CA GLY A 68 10.46 -9.79 19.22
C GLY A 68 10.53 -8.35 18.72
N SER A 69 11.59 -8.03 17.93
CA SER A 69 11.73 -6.76 17.24
C SER A 69 10.65 -6.61 16.17
N TYR A 70 10.45 -5.39 15.67
CA TYR A 70 9.45 -5.11 14.63
C TYR A 70 9.62 -6.03 13.40
N ARG A 71 10.84 -6.20 12.90
CA ARG A 71 11.14 -7.06 11.74
C ARG A 71 10.69 -8.52 11.98
N THR A 72 10.96 -9.05 13.17
CA THR A 72 10.56 -10.41 13.53
C THR A 72 9.05 -10.51 13.66
N ALA A 73 8.43 -9.58 14.38
CA ALA A 73 6.99 -9.56 14.62
C ALA A 73 6.19 -9.33 13.33
N SER A 74 6.66 -8.42 12.46
CA SER A 74 6.05 -8.15 11.15
C SER A 74 6.09 -9.39 10.25
N ARG A 75 7.22 -10.11 10.21
CA ARG A 75 7.33 -11.36 9.45
C ARG A 75 6.32 -12.40 9.92
N VAL A 76 6.22 -12.64 11.22
CA VAL A 76 5.25 -13.59 11.80
C VAL A 76 3.82 -13.19 11.40
N ARG A 77 3.48 -11.91 11.52
CA ARG A 77 2.16 -11.39 11.13
C ARG A 77 1.88 -11.52 9.64
N GLN A 78 2.88 -11.34 8.80
CA GLN A 78 2.75 -11.51 7.35
C GLN A 78 2.52 -12.99 6.99
N GLU A 79 3.25 -13.90 7.60
CA GLU A 79 3.06 -15.35 7.42
C GLU A 79 1.66 -15.80 7.86
N GLU A 80 1.18 -15.33 9.03
CA GLU A 80 -0.18 -15.58 9.52
C GLU A 80 -1.26 -15.06 8.56
N ARG A 81 -1.10 -13.82 8.06
CA ARG A 81 -2.02 -13.22 7.07
C ARG A 81 -2.05 -14.02 5.78
N GLN A 82 -0.88 -14.39 5.27
CA GLN A 82 -0.75 -15.16 4.04
C GLN A 82 -1.37 -16.57 4.17
N ALA A 83 -1.19 -17.21 5.32
CA ALA A 83 -1.84 -18.49 5.63
C ALA A 83 -3.37 -18.33 5.69
N ALA A 84 -3.86 -17.28 6.34
CA ALA A 84 -5.30 -17.00 6.44
C ALA A 84 -5.92 -16.67 5.06
N GLU A 85 -5.24 -15.92 4.21
CA GLU A 85 -5.68 -15.63 2.84
C GLU A 85 -5.73 -16.91 2.00
N THR A 86 -4.71 -17.75 2.08
CA THR A 86 -4.66 -19.04 1.39
C THR A 86 -5.80 -19.95 1.84
N ALA A 87 -6.04 -20.05 3.15
CA ALA A 87 -7.14 -20.83 3.70
C ALA A 87 -8.51 -20.33 3.23
N ARG A 88 -8.69 -19.00 3.18
CA ARG A 88 -9.91 -18.36 2.67
C ARG A 88 -10.12 -18.65 1.18
N ASP A 89 -9.09 -18.55 0.37
CA ASP A 89 -9.19 -18.83 -1.08
C ASP A 89 -9.53 -20.29 -1.36
N LEU A 90 -8.93 -21.21 -0.61
CA LEU A 90 -9.28 -22.64 -0.68
C LEU A 90 -10.75 -22.85 -0.31
N GLN A 91 -11.22 -22.24 0.75
CA GLN A 91 -12.61 -22.35 1.20
C GLN A 91 -13.59 -21.72 0.19
N ARG A 92 -13.21 -20.60 -0.43
CA ARG A 92 -14.01 -19.95 -1.48
C ARG A 92 -14.14 -20.84 -2.73
N ARG A 93 -13.07 -21.54 -3.12
CA ARG A 93 -13.10 -22.51 -4.23
C ARG A 93 -13.99 -23.69 -3.89
N GLU A 94 -13.94 -24.17 -2.65
CA GLU A 94 -14.81 -25.28 -2.20
C GLU A 94 -16.30 -24.89 -2.22
N VAL A 95 -16.63 -23.69 -1.72
CA VAL A 95 -18.01 -23.15 -1.81
C VAL A 95 -18.49 -23.11 -3.25
N LYS A 96 -17.67 -22.56 -4.15
CA LYS A 96 -18.03 -22.47 -5.58
C LYS A 96 -18.23 -23.85 -6.21
N ARG A 97 -17.37 -24.81 -5.88
CA ARG A 97 -17.49 -26.21 -6.33
C ARG A 97 -18.80 -26.85 -5.89
N LEU A 98 -19.16 -26.65 -4.60
CA LEU A 98 -20.40 -27.18 -4.04
C LEU A 98 -21.64 -26.52 -4.63
N GLU A 99 -21.60 -25.21 -4.93
CA GLU A 99 -22.68 -24.49 -5.61
C GLU A 99 -22.88 -25.01 -7.04
N GLU A 100 -21.82 -25.27 -7.77
CA GLU A 100 -21.89 -25.86 -9.11
C GLU A 100 -22.44 -27.30 -9.07
N GLU A 101 -22.04 -28.09 -8.07
CA GLU A 101 -22.55 -29.45 -7.88
C GLU A 101 -24.04 -29.43 -7.50
N GLU A 102 -24.47 -28.55 -6.62
CA GLU A 102 -25.87 -28.35 -6.25
C GLU A 102 -26.71 -27.98 -7.47
N LYS A 103 -26.22 -27.03 -8.28
CA LYS A 103 -26.91 -26.60 -9.51
C LYS A 103 -27.08 -27.75 -10.50
N ARG A 104 -26.01 -28.50 -10.78
CA ARG A 104 -26.06 -29.69 -11.68
C ARG A 104 -27.08 -30.72 -11.19
N ARG A 105 -27.14 -30.98 -9.89
CA ARG A 105 -28.09 -31.94 -9.31
C ARG A 105 -29.52 -31.44 -9.36
N LYS A 106 -29.76 -30.16 -9.08
CA LYS A 106 -31.08 -29.55 -9.24
C LYS A 106 -31.59 -29.62 -10.70
N GLU A 107 -30.69 -29.38 -11.67
CA GLU A 107 -31.03 -29.51 -13.09
C GLU A 107 -31.32 -30.97 -13.49
N ALA A 108 -30.51 -31.92 -13.00
CA ALA A 108 -30.74 -33.34 -13.25
C ALA A 108 -32.07 -33.85 -12.62
N ALA A 109 -32.38 -33.42 -11.38
CA ALA A 109 -33.62 -33.73 -10.72
C ALA A 109 -34.83 -33.16 -11.48
N ARG A 110 -34.77 -31.90 -11.92
CA ARG A 110 -35.82 -31.28 -12.76
C ARG A 110 -36.00 -31.98 -14.09
N SER A 111 -34.93 -32.45 -14.73
CA SER A 111 -35.01 -33.19 -16.01
C SER A 111 -35.61 -34.58 -15.80
N ALA A 112 -35.28 -35.25 -14.69
CA ALA A 112 -35.88 -36.52 -14.32
C ALA A 112 -37.38 -36.39 -14.05
N ASP A 113 -37.79 -35.36 -13.31
CA ASP A 113 -39.17 -35.08 -12.96
C ASP A 113 -40.01 -34.75 -14.23
N ARG A 114 -39.44 -34.02 -15.17
CA ARG A 114 -40.09 -33.79 -16.49
C ARG A 114 -40.31 -35.09 -17.26
N ARG A 115 -39.40 -36.07 -17.20
CA ARG A 115 -39.52 -37.35 -17.85
C ARG A 115 -40.54 -38.27 -17.17
N CYS A 116 -40.73 -38.11 -15.87
CA CYS A 116 -41.68 -38.87 -15.05
C CYS A 116 -43.08 -38.24 -14.95
N THR A 117 -43.35 -37.15 -15.65
CA THR A 117 -44.64 -36.45 -15.59
C THR A 117 -45.62 -37.10 -16.57
N LYS A 118 -46.77 -37.57 -16.08
CA LYS A 118 -47.86 -38.22 -16.89
C LYS A 118 -48.49 -37.30 -17.94
N ARG A 119 -48.13 -36.00 -17.96
CA ARG A 119 -48.67 -34.99 -18.91
C ARG A 119 -48.26 -35.22 -20.37
N SER A 120 -47.17 -35.96 -20.61
CA SER A 120 -46.66 -36.25 -21.97
C SER A 120 -47.14 -37.60 -22.54
N LEU A 121 -47.92 -38.38 -21.77
CA LEU A 121 -48.41 -39.67 -22.22
C LEU A 121 -49.71 -39.53 -23.01
N ALA A 122 -49.81 -40.27 -24.14
CA ALA A 122 -51.03 -40.32 -24.95
C ALA A 122 -52.21 -40.84 -24.14
N LYS A 123 -53.40 -40.35 -24.48
CA LYS A 123 -54.65 -40.74 -23.82
C LYS A 123 -54.95 -42.23 -24.14
N GLY A 124 -54.57 -43.16 -23.18
CA GLY A 124 -54.75 -44.62 -23.40
C GLY A 124 -53.51 -45.46 -23.10
N ASP A 125 -52.34 -44.85 -22.93
CA ASP A 125 -51.08 -45.55 -22.62
C ASP A 125 -51.05 -46.02 -21.13
N SER A 126 -51.56 -47.27 -20.92
CA SER A 126 -51.61 -47.95 -19.62
C SER A 126 -50.21 -48.40 -19.15
N ASP A 127 -49.37 -48.83 -20.09
CA ASP A 127 -48.03 -49.35 -19.77
C ASP A 127 -47.06 -48.25 -19.36
N GLY A 128 -47.11 -47.11 -20.04
CA GLY A 128 -46.36 -45.93 -19.65
C GLY A 128 -46.74 -45.39 -18.26
N ARG A 129 -48.06 -45.45 -17.93
CA ARG A 129 -48.54 -45.06 -16.59
C ARG A 129 -48.14 -46.03 -15.49
N ALA A 130 -48.14 -47.37 -15.78
CA ALA A 130 -47.67 -48.40 -14.86
C ALA A 130 -46.16 -48.24 -14.59
N MET A 131 -45.36 -47.97 -15.62
CA MET A 131 -43.90 -47.77 -15.49
C MET A 131 -43.54 -46.52 -14.65
N ILE A 132 -44.27 -45.41 -14.84
CA ILE A 132 -44.12 -44.22 -14.01
C ILE A 132 -44.49 -44.48 -12.53
N ASN A 133 -45.53 -45.27 -12.29
CA ASN A 133 -45.94 -45.63 -10.94
C ASN A 133 -44.88 -46.53 -10.29
N LEU A 134 -44.27 -47.46 -11.01
CA LEU A 134 -43.22 -48.35 -10.53
C LEU A 134 -41.95 -47.57 -10.13
N VAL A 135 -41.57 -46.53 -10.89
CA VAL A 135 -40.45 -45.65 -10.59
C VAL A 135 -40.71 -44.84 -9.30
N ARG A 136 -41.96 -44.37 -9.10
CA ARG A 136 -42.36 -43.67 -7.87
C ARG A 136 -42.31 -44.56 -6.62
N VAL A 137 -42.68 -45.84 -6.75
CA VAL A 137 -42.68 -46.79 -5.64
C VAL A 137 -41.27 -47.29 -5.31
N SER A 138 -40.33 -47.27 -6.25
CA SER A 138 -38.96 -47.81 -6.09
C SER A 138 -38.05 -46.98 -5.15
N GLY A 139 -38.54 -45.96 -4.50
CA GLY A 139 -37.80 -45.20 -3.48
C GLY A 139 -36.62 -44.37 -3.98
N LYS A 140 -36.39 -44.31 -5.32
CA LYS A 140 -35.32 -43.49 -5.91
C LYS A 140 -35.45 -41.99 -5.63
N ASP A 141 -36.69 -41.51 -5.45
CA ASP A 141 -36.96 -40.12 -5.08
C ASP A 141 -36.49 -39.79 -3.66
N GLY A 142 -36.58 -40.77 -2.72
CA GLY A 142 -36.09 -40.61 -1.36
C GLY A 142 -34.56 -40.55 -1.27
N GLN A 143 -33.83 -41.22 -2.15
CA GLN A 143 -32.37 -41.14 -2.20
C GLN A 143 -31.89 -39.80 -2.78
N ALA A 144 -32.54 -39.32 -3.85
CA ALA A 144 -32.23 -38.02 -4.45
C ALA A 144 -32.41 -36.87 -3.44
N GLY A 145 -33.50 -36.89 -2.67
CA GLY A 145 -33.73 -35.89 -1.59
C GLY A 145 -32.71 -35.97 -0.47
N ARG A 146 -32.31 -37.17 -0.03
CA ARG A 146 -31.26 -37.31 1.00
C ARG A 146 -29.91 -36.76 0.54
N PHE A 147 -29.51 -37.02 -0.71
CA PHE A 147 -28.28 -36.49 -1.29
C PHE A 147 -28.33 -34.99 -1.48
N GLN A 148 -29.47 -34.41 -1.83
CA GLN A 148 -29.64 -32.96 -1.94
C GLN A 148 -29.49 -32.29 -0.59
N ASN A 149 -30.16 -32.78 0.45
CA ASN A 149 -30.04 -32.27 1.81
C ASN A 149 -28.60 -32.37 2.34
N GLN A 150 -27.86 -33.42 1.96
CA GLN A 150 -26.46 -33.59 2.34
C GLN A 150 -25.56 -32.53 1.70
N ILE A 151 -25.78 -32.18 0.41
CA ILE A 151 -25.01 -31.14 -0.24
C ILE A 151 -25.36 -29.77 0.31
N GLU A 152 -26.63 -29.47 0.51
CA GLU A 152 -27.08 -28.21 1.13
C GLU A 152 -26.45 -28.04 2.51
N GLY A 153 -26.43 -29.11 3.33
CA GLY A 153 -25.76 -29.07 4.64
C GLY A 153 -24.24 -28.88 4.58
N ARG A 154 -23.58 -29.43 3.55
CA ARG A 154 -22.14 -29.20 3.31
C ARG A 154 -21.89 -27.78 2.84
N LEU A 155 -22.70 -27.28 1.91
CA LEU A 155 -22.60 -25.93 1.38
C LEU A 155 -22.80 -24.89 2.49
N GLN A 156 -23.82 -25.09 3.35
CA GLN A 156 -24.07 -24.19 4.48
C GLN A 156 -22.87 -24.18 5.43
N ARG A 157 -22.33 -25.33 5.82
CA ARG A 157 -21.12 -25.41 6.67
C ARG A 157 -19.92 -24.73 6.05
N SER A 158 -19.70 -24.94 4.73
CA SER A 158 -18.61 -24.29 4.01
C SER A 158 -18.78 -22.77 3.94
N ARG A 159 -20.00 -22.27 3.78
CA ARG A 159 -20.32 -20.83 3.83
C ARG A 159 -20.10 -20.24 5.22
N ASP A 160 -20.49 -20.96 6.26
CA ASP A 160 -20.29 -20.52 7.65
C ASP A 160 -18.80 -20.48 8.00
N THR A 161 -18.01 -21.47 7.56
CA THR A 161 -16.55 -21.45 7.67
C THR A 161 -15.94 -20.27 6.88
N LEU A 162 -16.40 -19.99 5.66
CA LEU A 162 -15.94 -18.87 4.88
C LEU A 162 -16.25 -17.54 5.57
N LYS A 163 -17.44 -17.38 6.16
CA LYS A 163 -17.79 -16.19 6.97
C LYS A 163 -16.90 -16.05 8.19
N ALA A 164 -16.60 -17.14 8.88
CA ALA A 164 -15.69 -17.13 10.02
C ALA A 164 -14.25 -16.74 9.64
N LEU A 165 -13.83 -17.06 8.40
CA LEU A 165 -12.56 -16.64 7.78
C LEU A 165 -12.64 -15.25 7.12
N GLU A 166 -13.77 -14.54 7.18
CA GLU A 166 -13.87 -13.15 6.72
C GLU A 166 -13.04 -12.23 7.61
N ILE A 167 -11.77 -12.18 7.27
CA ILE A 167 -10.86 -11.14 7.71
C ILE A 167 -11.29 -9.85 6.97
N ARG A 168 -11.25 -8.71 7.67
CA ARG A 168 -11.36 -7.39 7.06
C ARG A 168 -10.52 -7.41 5.78
N LYS A 169 -11.09 -7.02 4.64
CA LYS A 169 -10.39 -7.01 3.35
C LYS A 169 -9.06 -6.29 3.55
N SER A 170 -7.98 -7.04 3.67
CA SER A 170 -6.65 -6.46 3.61
C SER A 170 -6.55 -5.67 2.31
N PRO A 171 -5.93 -4.50 2.29
CA PRO A 171 -5.64 -3.83 1.03
C PRO A 171 -4.93 -4.83 0.11
N PRO A 172 -5.09 -4.73 -1.20
CA PRO A 172 -4.42 -5.62 -2.13
C PRO A 172 -2.92 -5.62 -1.81
N ALA A 173 -2.33 -6.81 -1.79
CA ALA A 173 -0.93 -7.01 -1.40
C ALA A 173 0.06 -6.26 -2.31
N HIS A 174 -0.38 -5.78 -3.45
CA HIS A 174 0.42 -5.04 -4.42
C HIS A 174 -0.44 -4.00 -5.14
N PHE A 175 0.12 -2.82 -5.39
CA PHE A 175 -0.39 -1.92 -6.41
C PHE A 175 0.76 -1.57 -7.35
N TRP A 176 0.42 -1.39 -8.61
CA TRP A 176 1.38 -1.02 -9.63
C TRP A 176 1.43 0.49 -9.75
N LEU A 177 2.64 1.04 -9.65
CA LEU A 177 2.90 2.39 -10.09
C LEU A 177 3.15 2.35 -11.60
N SER A 178 2.14 2.75 -12.37
CA SER A 178 2.28 2.91 -13.81
C SER A 178 3.26 4.06 -14.07
N GLY A 179 4.49 3.75 -14.41
CA GLY A 179 5.48 4.71 -14.85
C GLY A 179 6.09 4.25 -16.17
N ALA A 180 6.65 5.15 -16.92
CA ALA A 180 7.32 4.85 -18.16
C ALA A 180 8.75 5.40 -18.14
N ARG A 181 9.67 4.66 -18.76
CA ARG A 181 11.02 5.15 -18.96
C ARG A 181 11.03 6.21 -20.07
N SER A 182 11.64 7.37 -19.81
CA SER A 182 11.86 8.37 -20.87
C SER A 182 12.79 7.82 -21.97
N SER A 183 12.50 8.18 -23.21
CA SER A 183 13.38 7.91 -24.36
C SER A 183 14.59 8.81 -24.42
N ARG A 184 14.67 9.85 -23.59
CA ARG A 184 15.81 10.76 -23.52
C ARG A 184 17.01 10.10 -22.85
N ASN A 185 18.22 10.41 -23.30
CA ASN A 185 19.44 9.93 -22.64
C ASN A 185 19.66 10.57 -21.27
N ARG A 186 19.21 11.83 -21.11
CA ARG A 186 19.24 12.57 -19.85
C ARG A 186 17.91 13.29 -19.65
N ILE A 187 17.49 13.39 -18.42
CA ILE A 187 16.26 14.08 -18.00
C ILE A 187 16.56 15.33 -17.17
N LEU A 188 17.80 15.45 -16.72
CA LEU A 188 18.38 16.63 -16.07
C LEU A 188 19.82 16.78 -16.50
N ASN A 189 20.21 17.99 -16.88
CA ASN A 189 21.59 18.35 -17.14
C ASN A 189 21.80 19.85 -16.85
N ILE A 190 22.42 20.15 -15.72
CA ILE A 190 22.59 21.52 -15.22
C ILE A 190 24.06 21.74 -14.87
N SER A 191 24.63 22.84 -15.38
CA SER A 191 25.97 23.29 -14.99
C SER A 191 26.01 23.70 -13.52
N GLY A 192 27.20 23.69 -12.91
CA GLY A 192 27.38 24.10 -11.52
C GLY A 192 26.85 25.52 -11.25
N PHE A 193 26.19 25.71 -10.10
CA PHE A 193 25.60 26.96 -9.67
C PHE A 193 25.54 27.04 -8.14
N SER A 194 25.25 28.23 -7.63
CA SER A 194 25.04 28.45 -6.19
C SER A 194 23.63 29.03 -5.95
N LEU A 195 22.95 28.52 -4.93
CA LEU A 195 21.64 29.01 -4.49
C LEU A 195 21.74 29.70 -3.13
N PRO A 196 21.08 30.83 -2.91
CA PRO A 196 21.00 31.44 -1.59
C PRO A 196 20.12 30.58 -0.66
N LEU A 197 20.59 30.38 0.58
CA LEU A 197 19.87 29.74 1.68
C LEU A 197 19.66 30.77 2.80
N GLY A 198 18.63 31.61 2.66
CA GLY A 198 18.41 32.76 3.55
C GLY A 198 19.46 33.86 3.34
N GLU A 199 19.72 34.67 4.38
CA GLU A 199 20.53 35.88 4.24
C GLU A 199 22.06 35.62 4.26
N HIS A 200 22.52 34.52 4.89
CA HIS A 200 23.96 34.35 5.17
C HIS A 200 24.53 33.02 4.70
N ARG A 201 23.74 32.17 4.05
CA ARG A 201 24.17 30.84 3.61
C ARG A 201 23.99 30.64 2.12
N THR A 202 24.85 29.83 1.52
CA THR A 202 24.77 29.44 0.10
C THR A 202 24.81 27.94 -0.01
N LEU A 203 24.06 27.41 -0.99
CA LEU A 203 24.12 26.04 -1.42
C LEU A 203 24.89 25.96 -2.74
N ASP A 204 26.08 25.38 -2.68
CA ASP A 204 26.96 25.21 -3.84
C ASP A 204 26.69 23.85 -4.47
N ILE A 205 26.25 23.86 -5.72
CA ILE A 205 25.85 22.68 -6.46
C ILE A 205 26.82 22.49 -7.62
N PRO A 206 27.51 21.35 -7.74
CA PRO A 206 28.31 21.02 -8.89
C PRO A 206 27.39 20.76 -10.10
N CYS A 207 27.97 20.36 -11.21
CA CYS A 207 27.18 19.89 -12.35
C CYS A 207 26.25 18.75 -11.93
N LEU A 208 24.95 18.89 -12.19
CA LEU A 208 23.93 17.90 -11.92
C LEU A 208 23.49 17.22 -13.21
N SER A 209 23.49 15.90 -13.21
CA SER A 209 22.99 15.09 -14.33
C SER A 209 22.16 13.93 -13.80
N MET A 210 21.04 13.64 -14.46
CA MET A 210 20.18 12.49 -14.12
C MET A 210 19.69 11.82 -15.39
N GLY A 211 19.83 10.51 -15.46
CA GLY A 211 19.34 9.67 -16.54
C GLY A 211 17.90 9.19 -16.33
N PRO A 212 17.28 8.59 -17.36
CA PRO A 212 15.86 8.19 -17.33
C PRO A 212 15.54 6.98 -16.44
N SER A 213 16.56 6.33 -15.88
CA SER A 213 16.41 5.18 -14.98
C SER A 213 17.14 5.39 -13.66
N ASP A 214 17.68 6.59 -13.43
CA ASP A 214 18.42 6.88 -12.22
C ASP A 214 17.50 6.93 -11.02
N ARG A 215 18.00 6.40 -9.91
CA ARG A 215 17.31 6.36 -8.63
C ARG A 215 18.18 7.05 -7.59
N VAL A 216 17.80 8.27 -7.28
CA VAL A 216 18.58 9.22 -6.50
C VAL A 216 17.94 9.46 -5.16
N ALA A 217 18.72 9.33 -4.07
CA ALA A 217 18.37 9.84 -2.75
C ALA A 217 19.00 11.22 -2.56
N LEU A 218 18.23 12.21 -2.17
CA LEU A 218 18.72 13.51 -1.72
C LEU A 218 18.68 13.53 -0.19
N VAL A 219 19.86 13.53 0.43
CA VAL A 219 20.02 13.45 1.89
C VAL A 219 20.80 14.65 2.43
N GLY A 220 20.60 14.94 3.71
CA GLY A 220 21.28 16.01 4.42
C GLY A 220 20.51 16.43 5.68
N PRO A 221 21.17 17.14 6.62
CA PRO A 221 20.51 17.58 7.83
C PRO A 221 19.35 18.55 7.56
N ASN A 222 18.51 18.76 8.57
CA ASN A 222 17.41 19.72 8.46
C ASN A 222 17.98 21.13 8.24
N GLY A 223 17.34 21.90 7.36
CA GLY A 223 17.79 23.24 6.98
C GLY A 223 19.03 23.26 6.05
N SER A 224 19.45 22.12 5.48
CA SER A 224 20.55 22.08 4.50
C SER A 224 20.16 22.54 3.09
N GLY A 225 18.89 22.82 2.83
CA GLY A 225 18.42 23.32 1.53
C GLY A 225 17.87 22.24 0.60
N LYS A 226 17.46 21.07 1.11
CA LYS A 226 16.83 19.99 0.31
C LYS A 226 15.61 20.51 -0.46
N SER A 227 14.64 21.09 0.22
CA SER A 227 13.42 21.62 -0.40
C SER A 227 13.71 22.82 -1.33
N THR A 228 14.72 23.65 -0.99
CA THR A 228 15.17 24.73 -1.87
C THR A 228 15.73 24.20 -3.18
N LEU A 229 16.54 23.14 -3.11
CA LEU A 229 17.05 22.47 -4.30
C LEU A 229 15.92 21.83 -5.11
N LEU A 230 14.99 21.12 -4.48
CA LEU A 230 13.83 20.53 -5.18
C LEU A 230 12.99 21.61 -5.88
N GLY A 231 12.71 22.73 -5.22
CA GLY A 231 12.00 23.86 -5.81
C GLY A 231 12.75 24.47 -7.00
N TYR A 232 14.08 24.61 -6.87
CA TYR A 232 14.90 25.08 -7.99
C TYR A 232 14.88 24.13 -9.20
N LEU A 233 14.84 22.83 -8.97
CA LEU A 233 14.81 21.80 -10.02
C LEU A 233 13.45 21.68 -10.69
N GLN A 234 12.36 22.16 -10.08
CA GLN A 234 10.98 21.90 -10.52
C GLN A 234 10.74 22.27 -11.99
N ASP A 235 11.30 23.41 -12.45
CA ASP A 235 11.12 23.91 -13.81
C ASP A 235 12.31 23.60 -14.75
N ARG A 236 13.24 22.75 -14.33
CA ARG A 236 14.50 22.48 -15.03
C ARG A 236 14.65 21.06 -15.58
N TRP A 237 13.62 20.28 -15.40
CA TRP A 237 13.58 18.94 -15.97
C TRP A 237 13.38 18.99 -17.48
N GLU A 238 14.17 18.24 -18.21
CA GLU A 238 14.02 18.07 -19.65
C GLU A 238 12.89 17.09 -19.99
N LEU A 239 11.75 17.23 -19.33
CA LEU A 239 10.57 16.38 -19.46
C LEU A 239 9.31 17.25 -19.56
N PRO A 240 8.27 16.78 -20.27
CA PRO A 240 6.97 17.46 -20.23
C PRO A 240 6.40 17.44 -18.79
N PRO A 241 5.78 18.56 -18.33
CA PRO A 241 5.29 18.67 -16.95
C PRO A 241 4.32 17.55 -16.54
N HIS A 242 3.46 17.07 -17.44
CA HIS A 242 2.53 15.96 -17.17
C HIS A 242 3.22 14.59 -17.00
N ARG A 243 4.52 14.49 -17.34
CA ARG A 243 5.34 13.28 -17.14
C ARG A 243 6.19 13.35 -15.87
N ILE A 244 6.00 14.35 -15.05
CA ILE A 244 6.68 14.53 -13.77
C ILE A 244 5.62 14.49 -12.67
N LEU A 245 5.75 13.54 -11.75
CA LEU A 245 4.98 13.56 -10.51
C LEU A 245 5.85 14.17 -9.41
N PHE A 246 5.44 15.35 -8.95
CA PHE A 246 6.04 15.99 -7.79
C PHE A 246 5.14 15.85 -6.57
N LEU A 247 5.63 15.19 -5.52
CA LEU A 247 4.95 15.04 -4.23
C LEU A 247 5.72 15.88 -3.20
N PRO A 248 5.27 17.09 -2.87
CA PRO A 248 5.94 17.94 -1.87
C PRO A 248 5.70 17.43 -0.46
N GLN A 249 6.52 17.89 0.49
CA GLN A 249 6.36 17.57 1.91
C GLN A 249 5.02 18.09 2.45
N GLU A 250 4.64 19.32 2.10
CA GLU A 250 3.34 19.91 2.42
C GLU A 250 2.65 20.41 1.14
N LEU A 251 1.34 20.25 1.08
CA LEU A 251 0.53 20.76 -0.02
C LEU A 251 0.08 22.18 0.27
N SER A 252 0.21 23.06 -0.71
CA SER A 252 -0.39 24.40 -0.62
C SER A 252 -1.92 24.30 -0.75
N ALA A 253 -2.65 25.28 -0.25
CA ALA A 253 -4.11 25.33 -0.40
C ALA A 253 -4.55 25.30 -1.88
N GLU A 254 -3.72 25.82 -2.79
CA GLU A 254 -3.96 25.76 -4.23
C GLU A 254 -3.78 24.33 -4.77
N ASP A 255 -2.75 23.61 -4.33
CA ASP A 255 -2.50 22.20 -4.70
C ASP A 255 -3.61 21.29 -4.19
N GLU A 256 -4.09 21.51 -2.98
CA GLU A 256 -5.24 20.81 -2.42
C GLU A 256 -6.49 20.98 -3.26
N ALA A 257 -6.82 22.24 -3.55
CA ALA A 257 -7.99 22.58 -4.38
C ALA A 257 -7.89 21.99 -5.79
N ARG A 258 -6.69 22.02 -6.38
CA ARG A 258 -6.40 21.43 -7.69
C ARG A 258 -6.55 19.91 -7.66
N THR A 259 -5.98 19.26 -6.67
CA THR A 259 -6.04 17.80 -6.47
C THR A 259 -7.48 17.30 -6.35
N LEU A 260 -8.30 17.97 -5.53
CA LEU A 260 -9.71 17.62 -5.36
C LEU A 260 -10.54 17.90 -6.63
N ARG A 261 -10.27 18.97 -7.35
CA ARG A 261 -10.94 19.25 -8.64
C ARG A 261 -10.61 18.16 -9.67
N THR A 262 -9.34 17.79 -9.79
CA THR A 262 -8.90 16.72 -10.70
C THR A 262 -9.56 15.40 -10.34
N LEU A 263 -9.58 15.03 -9.07
CA LEU A 263 -10.24 13.79 -8.59
C LEU A 263 -11.73 13.74 -8.95
N ARG A 264 -12.45 14.85 -8.76
CA ARG A 264 -13.89 14.96 -9.06
C ARG A 264 -14.18 14.88 -10.56
N ALA A 265 -13.28 15.38 -11.40
CA ALA A 265 -13.41 15.37 -12.86
C ALA A 265 -13.08 14.00 -13.49
N LEU A 266 -12.51 13.05 -12.74
CA LEU A 266 -12.14 11.75 -13.28
C LEU A 266 -13.36 10.91 -13.68
N PRO A 267 -13.27 10.16 -14.81
CA PRO A 267 -14.24 9.13 -15.15
C PRO A 267 -14.32 8.04 -14.08
N PRO A 268 -15.46 7.35 -13.91
CA PRO A 268 -15.65 6.34 -12.86
C PRO A 268 -14.58 5.25 -12.82
N ALA A 269 -14.13 4.78 -13.98
CA ALA A 269 -13.08 3.76 -14.08
C ALA A 269 -11.74 4.23 -13.50
N ARG A 270 -11.27 5.44 -13.88
CA ARG A 270 -10.03 6.04 -13.34
C ARG A 270 -10.16 6.36 -11.85
N ARG A 271 -11.34 6.82 -11.42
CA ARG A 271 -11.64 7.06 -10.00
C ARG A 271 -11.52 5.78 -9.17
N GLY A 272 -11.96 4.64 -9.73
CA GLY A 272 -11.77 3.33 -9.11
C GLY A 272 -10.30 2.96 -8.89
N LEU A 273 -9.42 3.25 -9.86
CA LEU A 273 -7.97 3.03 -9.72
C LEU A 273 -7.36 3.90 -8.63
N VAL A 274 -7.69 5.21 -8.60
CA VAL A 274 -7.28 6.11 -7.50
C VAL A 274 -7.72 5.56 -6.16
N GLY A 275 -8.99 5.13 -6.05
CA GLY A 275 -9.51 4.55 -4.82
C GLY A 275 -8.77 3.28 -4.38
N THR A 276 -8.31 2.49 -5.32
CA THR A 276 -7.48 1.29 -5.03
C THR A 276 -6.13 1.69 -4.44
N VAL A 277 -5.42 2.64 -5.07
CA VAL A 277 -4.12 3.12 -4.58
C VAL A 277 -4.26 3.76 -3.19
N VAL A 278 -5.25 4.65 -3.00
CA VAL A 278 -5.52 5.30 -1.70
C VAL A 278 -5.81 4.28 -0.60
N ARG A 279 -6.55 3.21 -0.93
CA ARG A 279 -6.84 2.12 0.02
C ARG A 279 -5.58 1.32 0.36
N CYS A 280 -4.72 1.04 -0.63
CA CYS A 280 -3.42 0.38 -0.39
C CYS A 280 -2.54 1.23 0.54
N LEU A 281 -2.64 2.55 0.45
CA LEU A 281 -1.93 3.48 1.32
C LEU A 281 -2.66 3.72 2.68
N GLY A 282 -3.58 2.84 3.07
CA GLY A 282 -4.19 2.83 4.40
C GLY A 282 -5.32 3.85 4.63
N SER A 283 -5.91 4.46 3.58
CA SER A 283 -7.03 5.39 3.71
C SER A 283 -8.31 4.85 3.08
N ASP A 284 -9.48 5.21 3.63
CA ASP A 284 -10.76 4.87 3.02
C ASP A 284 -11.18 5.96 2.01
N PRO A 285 -11.21 5.64 0.70
CA PRO A 285 -11.58 6.62 -0.31
C PRO A 285 -13.07 6.97 -0.32
N ALA A 286 -13.94 6.22 0.36
CA ALA A 286 -15.38 6.37 0.26
C ALA A 286 -15.85 7.75 0.76
N GLY A 287 -15.34 8.22 1.90
CA GLY A 287 -15.66 9.53 2.45
C GLY A 287 -15.23 10.68 1.53
N ILE A 288 -14.04 10.56 0.94
CA ILE A 288 -13.48 11.56 0.03
C ILE A 288 -14.28 11.64 -1.27
N PHE A 289 -14.66 10.49 -1.83
CA PHE A 289 -15.48 10.43 -3.05
C PHE A 289 -16.92 10.93 -2.84
N ALA A 290 -17.44 10.85 -1.62
CA ALA A 290 -18.74 11.39 -1.25
C ALA A 290 -18.74 12.93 -1.05
N GLY A 291 -17.60 13.59 -1.23
CA GLY A 291 -17.48 15.06 -1.08
C GLY A 291 -17.07 15.52 0.31
N GLY A 292 -16.64 14.59 1.19
CA GLY A 292 -16.06 14.91 2.49
C GLY A 292 -14.74 15.68 2.38
N SER A 293 -14.34 16.30 3.50
CA SER A 293 -13.01 16.89 3.64
C SER A 293 -11.96 15.78 3.69
N ALA A 294 -10.85 15.97 3.00
CA ALA A 294 -9.70 15.09 3.07
C ALA A 294 -8.65 15.69 4.01
N SER A 295 -8.05 14.86 4.85
CA SER A 295 -6.90 15.27 5.66
C SER A 295 -5.68 15.54 4.76
N PRO A 296 -4.68 16.33 5.22
CA PRO A 296 -3.45 16.58 4.45
C PRO A 296 -2.74 15.28 4.02
N GLY A 297 -2.70 14.27 4.88
CA GLY A 297 -2.15 12.95 4.55
C GLY A 297 -2.95 12.23 3.46
N GLU A 298 -4.28 12.30 3.50
CA GLU A 298 -5.15 11.71 2.45
C GLU A 298 -4.99 12.45 1.12
N LEU A 299 -4.87 13.77 1.12
CA LEU A 299 -4.62 14.57 -0.08
C LEU A 299 -3.30 14.19 -0.75
N ARG A 300 -2.23 13.95 0.02
CA ARG A 300 -0.95 13.47 -0.52
C ARG A 300 -1.09 12.08 -1.17
N LYS A 301 -1.84 11.17 -0.55
CA LYS A 301 -2.14 9.83 -1.12
C LYS A 301 -2.92 9.94 -2.42
N ILE A 302 -3.88 10.86 -2.49
CA ILE A 302 -4.66 11.14 -3.70
C ILE A 302 -3.76 11.73 -4.78
N LEU A 303 -2.92 12.72 -4.46
CA LEU A 303 -1.99 13.32 -5.41
C LEU A 303 -1.04 12.27 -6.00
N LEU A 304 -0.48 11.40 -5.16
CA LEU A 304 0.33 10.27 -5.61
C LEU A 304 -0.46 9.36 -6.56
N ALA A 305 -1.69 8.99 -6.18
CA ALA A 305 -2.54 8.12 -6.98
C ALA A 305 -2.92 8.76 -8.34
N LEU A 306 -3.21 10.07 -8.37
CA LEU A 306 -3.49 10.81 -9.59
C LEU A 306 -2.28 10.87 -10.51
N GLY A 307 -1.10 11.19 -9.94
CA GLY A 307 0.13 11.30 -10.71
C GLY A 307 0.55 10.01 -11.38
N VAL A 308 0.29 8.87 -10.72
CA VAL A 308 0.55 7.55 -11.27
C VAL A 308 -0.29 7.24 -12.52
N LEU A 309 -1.53 7.75 -12.59
CA LEU A 309 -2.40 7.55 -13.75
C LEU A 309 -1.87 8.20 -15.05
N GLU A 310 -0.96 9.16 -14.94
CA GLU A 310 -0.37 9.86 -16.07
C GLU A 310 0.91 9.20 -16.60
N GLU A 311 1.28 8.02 -16.09
CA GLU A 311 2.49 7.26 -16.46
C GLU A 311 3.74 8.14 -16.44
N PRO A 312 4.15 8.64 -15.27
CA PRO A 312 5.24 9.58 -15.14
C PRO A 312 6.58 8.96 -15.59
N HIS A 313 7.45 9.81 -16.13
CA HIS A 313 8.83 9.46 -16.45
C HIS A 313 9.78 9.77 -15.28
N LEU A 314 9.35 10.64 -14.37
CA LEU A 314 10.08 11.04 -13.18
C LEU A 314 9.15 11.16 -11.99
N LEU A 315 9.54 10.57 -10.88
CA LEU A 315 8.93 10.76 -9.57
C LEU A 315 9.88 11.60 -8.71
N VAL A 316 9.41 12.73 -8.20
CA VAL A 316 10.10 13.55 -7.21
C VAL A 316 9.29 13.51 -5.93
N LEU A 317 9.80 12.84 -4.90
CA LEU A 317 9.08 12.57 -3.67
C LEU A 317 9.80 13.20 -2.48
N ASP A 318 9.15 14.14 -1.81
CA ASP A 318 9.66 14.79 -0.60
C ASP A 318 8.95 14.22 0.62
N GLU A 319 9.69 13.47 1.44
CA GLU A 319 9.24 12.74 2.63
C GLU A 319 7.95 11.91 2.37
N PRO A 320 7.96 10.97 1.40
CA PRO A 320 6.75 10.24 1.00
C PRO A 320 6.22 9.29 2.07
N THR A 321 7.03 8.93 3.04
CA THR A 321 6.68 8.03 4.15
C THR A 321 5.92 8.71 5.28
N ASN A 322 5.95 10.06 5.34
CA ASN A 322 5.20 10.80 6.36
C ASN A 322 3.69 10.56 6.24
N HIS A 323 3.03 10.37 7.37
CA HIS A 323 1.58 10.07 7.47
C HIS A 323 1.16 8.72 6.83
N LEU A 324 2.11 7.82 6.57
CA LEU A 324 1.84 6.44 6.19
C LEU A 324 2.12 5.51 7.37
N ASP A 325 1.26 4.54 7.59
CA ASP A 325 1.56 3.43 8.50
C ASP A 325 2.60 2.48 7.88
N LEU A 326 3.27 1.69 8.69
CA LEU A 326 4.33 0.80 8.23
C LEU A 326 3.90 -0.15 7.10
N PRO A 327 2.71 -0.78 7.12
CA PRO A 327 2.22 -1.56 5.98
C PRO A 327 2.09 -0.75 4.68
N ALA A 328 1.63 0.51 4.76
CA ALA A 328 1.53 1.37 3.58
C ALA A 328 2.92 1.80 3.06
N VAL A 329 3.89 2.02 3.95
CA VAL A 329 5.29 2.28 3.56
C VAL A 329 5.87 1.08 2.81
N GLU A 330 5.67 -0.15 3.31
CA GLU A 330 6.14 -1.38 2.64
C GLU A 330 5.49 -1.57 1.25
N LEU A 331 4.19 -1.28 1.14
CA LEU A 331 3.49 -1.34 -0.14
C LEU A 331 3.99 -0.28 -1.12
N LEU A 332 4.22 0.95 -0.66
CA LEU A 332 4.78 2.02 -1.47
C LEU A 332 6.21 1.68 -1.94
N GLU A 333 7.04 1.17 -1.05
CA GLU A 333 8.39 0.69 -1.35
C GLU A 333 8.37 -0.39 -2.45
N GLY A 334 7.54 -1.42 -2.30
CA GLY A 334 7.39 -2.47 -3.31
C GLY A 334 6.92 -1.94 -4.66
N ALA A 335 5.98 -1.01 -4.67
CA ALA A 335 5.48 -0.39 -5.89
C ALA A 335 6.54 0.51 -6.58
N LEU A 336 7.26 1.31 -5.81
CA LEU A 336 8.36 2.15 -6.32
C LEU A 336 9.54 1.31 -6.82
N ALA A 337 9.86 0.19 -6.17
CA ALA A 337 10.95 -0.69 -6.58
C ALA A 337 10.75 -1.26 -7.99
N THR A 338 9.51 -1.50 -8.37
CA THR A 338 9.15 -2.07 -9.69
C THR A 338 8.86 -1.01 -10.76
N CYS A 339 8.72 0.28 -10.38
CA CYS A 339 8.46 1.37 -11.33
C CYS A 339 9.68 1.60 -12.24
N PRO A 340 9.53 1.62 -13.58
CA PRO A 340 10.64 1.78 -14.51
C PRO A 340 11.11 3.23 -14.70
N CYS A 341 10.40 4.19 -14.13
CA CYS A 341 10.71 5.62 -14.25
C CYS A 341 11.89 6.04 -13.36
N ALA A 342 12.46 7.21 -13.64
CA ALA A 342 13.44 7.83 -12.77
C ALA A 342 12.83 8.23 -11.42
N LEU A 343 13.64 8.20 -10.36
CA LEU A 343 13.22 8.52 -8.99
C LEU A 343 14.20 9.47 -8.32
N LEU A 344 13.71 10.58 -7.82
CA LEU A 344 14.40 11.44 -6.88
C LEU A 344 13.61 11.46 -5.57
N VAL A 345 14.20 11.00 -4.50
CA VAL A 345 13.52 10.89 -3.21
C VAL A 345 14.29 11.56 -2.09
N VAL A 346 13.59 12.32 -1.27
CA VAL A 346 14.05 12.84 0.02
C VAL A 346 13.34 12.05 1.09
N SER A 347 14.08 11.42 1.98
CA SER A 347 13.51 10.76 3.16
C SER A 347 14.54 10.67 4.28
N HIS A 348 14.04 10.58 5.49
CA HIS A 348 14.83 10.25 6.67
C HIS A 348 14.82 8.74 6.98
N ASP A 349 14.06 7.95 6.27
CA ASP A 349 14.00 6.48 6.38
C ASP A 349 15.14 5.85 5.55
N GLU A 350 16.24 5.50 6.20
CA GLU A 350 17.41 4.87 5.53
C GLU A 350 17.08 3.49 4.95
N ALA A 351 16.17 2.73 5.53
CA ALA A 351 15.73 1.45 4.99
C ALA A 351 14.99 1.66 3.66
N PHE A 352 14.07 2.63 3.62
CA PHE A 352 13.34 3.02 2.42
C PHE A 352 14.27 3.52 1.31
N LEU A 353 15.23 4.40 1.65
CA LEU A 353 16.22 4.89 0.69
C LEU A 353 17.11 3.77 0.14
N SER A 354 17.61 2.90 1.00
CA SER A 354 18.49 1.79 0.61
C SER A 354 17.81 0.77 -0.29
N ALA A 355 16.50 0.54 -0.10
CA ALA A 355 15.71 -0.34 -0.95
C ALA A 355 15.46 0.23 -2.35
N LEU A 356 15.36 1.57 -2.47
CA LEU A 356 14.89 2.23 -3.69
C LEU A 356 15.99 2.91 -4.50
N THR A 357 17.09 3.34 -3.89
CA THR A 357 18.08 4.23 -4.53
C THR A 357 19.44 3.61 -4.66
N ARG A 358 20.17 4.03 -5.68
CA ARG A 358 21.55 3.60 -5.94
C ARG A 358 22.53 4.76 -5.99
N ILE A 359 22.03 5.97 -6.20
CA ILE A 359 22.80 7.20 -6.25
C ILE A 359 22.41 8.04 -5.06
N ARG A 360 23.38 8.64 -4.39
CA ARG A 360 23.13 9.49 -3.22
C ARG A 360 23.70 10.89 -3.47
N TRP A 361 22.83 11.88 -3.42
CA TRP A 361 23.16 13.31 -3.40
C TRP A 361 23.14 13.79 -1.95
N THR A 362 24.30 14.15 -1.42
CA THR A 362 24.44 14.52 0.00
C THR A 362 24.71 16.00 0.13
N LEU A 363 23.88 16.71 0.90
CA LEU A 363 24.08 18.09 1.28
C LEU A 363 24.90 18.17 2.59
N GLU A 364 26.15 18.63 2.48
CA GLU A 364 27.06 18.74 3.61
C GLU A 364 27.25 20.21 4.02
N PRO A 365 26.79 20.63 5.23
CA PRO A 365 27.07 21.97 5.74
C PRO A 365 28.55 22.17 6.04
N ARG A 366 29.11 23.30 5.56
CA ARG A 366 30.47 23.75 5.83
C ARG A 366 30.47 25.24 6.18
N GLY A 367 30.28 25.56 7.46
CA GLY A 367 30.14 26.95 7.91
C GLY A 367 28.92 27.62 7.23
N ASN A 368 29.16 28.68 6.49
CA ASN A 368 28.11 29.42 5.78
C ASN A 368 27.79 28.84 4.38
N ARG A 369 28.44 27.77 4.00
CA ARG A 369 28.17 27.05 2.73
C ARG A 369 27.62 25.67 2.96
N VAL A 370 26.84 25.21 2.03
CA VAL A 370 26.40 23.83 1.94
C VAL A 370 26.86 23.29 0.59
N GLU A 371 27.59 22.22 0.60
CA GLU A 371 28.08 21.57 -0.64
C GLU A 371 27.25 20.35 -0.97
N LEU A 372 26.87 20.21 -2.23
CA LEU A 372 26.26 18.99 -2.73
C LEU A 372 27.36 18.03 -3.22
N ARG A 373 27.37 16.79 -2.69
CA ARG A 373 28.28 15.72 -3.09
C ARG A 373 27.54 14.55 -3.73
N GLY A 374 28.23 13.76 -4.54
CA GLY A 374 27.67 12.59 -5.18
C GLY A 374 26.83 12.87 -6.44
N ALA A 375 26.85 14.11 -6.93
CA ALA A 375 26.03 14.55 -8.06
C ALA A 375 26.52 14.12 -9.45
N THR A 376 27.75 13.66 -9.58
CA THR A 376 28.30 13.17 -10.84
C THR A 376 28.06 11.68 -10.97
N SER A 377 27.04 11.28 -11.72
CA SER A 377 27.06 9.97 -12.36
C SER A 377 28.19 10.01 -13.39
N GLY A 378 29.29 9.35 -13.08
CA GLY A 378 30.36 9.17 -14.03
C GLY A 378 29.80 8.52 -15.30
N GLY A 379 29.71 9.30 -16.36
CA GLY A 379 29.52 8.76 -17.68
C GLY A 379 30.81 8.03 -18.06
N GLY A 380 30.75 6.74 -18.13
CA GLY A 380 31.64 5.91 -18.92
C GLY A 380 30.89 5.51 -20.16
#